data_36989dc9f818c1a104c6d87b80027535
#
_entry.id   36989dc9f818c1a104c6d87b80027535
#
_cell.length_a   1.000
_cell.length_b   1.000
_cell.length_c   1.000
_cell.angle_alpha   90.00
_cell.angle_beta   90.00
_cell.angle_gamma   90.00
#
_symmetry.space_group_name_H-M   'P 1'
#
loop_
_entity.id
_entity.type
_entity.pdbx_description
1 polymer ?
#
loop_
_entity_poly.entity_id
_entity_poly.type
_entity_poly.pdbx_seq_one_letter_code
_entity_poly.pdbx_strand_id
1 'polypeptide(L)'
;MKVLVSVFNNLYTDQRVEKVCRTLSEAGYDIELIGNNWGGLPEMQRPYPFSRISLKSKSLKLAYPEFNWKLYQELLKKADKNTILLSNDLDTLLANYLVSKKLSIPLVFDSHEIFTEMPAINGRFTQKIWRILEKFIVPKLKFMMTASESYADWFAKTYGIERPTVVQNFPVKIENPQNYSEINLKKVILYQGVINPSRGLNKMIPAMEKIENAEFWICGDGPKKEAYLALTKTLGLQEKVKFLGKLLPKNLRDITKKADVGLSIEENNGLSYFYSMPNKVSDYIQARVPVVVSNFPEMGKVIDRFQVGEKINSHNELAEKVNIVLERGKIFYEYALNKAATELCWEKEEPKILALFRKVTQKHF
;
A
#
# COMPACT_ATOMS: atom_id res chain seq x y z
N MET A 1 -25.93 9.85 5.56
CA MET A 1 -25.81 8.40 5.87
C MET A 1 -24.51 8.18 6.57
N LYS A 2 -24.53 7.48 7.72
CA LYS A 2 -23.35 7.22 8.54
C LYS A 2 -22.51 6.08 7.98
N VAL A 3 -21.16 6.22 8.00
CA VAL A 3 -20.23 5.14 7.68
C VAL A 3 -19.26 4.96 8.85
N LEU A 4 -19.33 3.80 9.49
CA LEU A 4 -18.37 3.41 10.53
C LEU A 4 -17.21 2.65 9.87
N VAL A 5 -16.04 3.26 9.89
CA VAL A 5 -14.82 2.74 9.28
C VAL A 5 -13.91 2.17 10.36
N SER A 6 -13.46 0.94 10.22
CA SER A 6 -12.58 0.30 11.18
C SER A 6 -11.30 -0.23 10.54
N VAL A 7 -10.17 -0.04 11.24
CA VAL A 7 -8.84 -0.52 10.82
C VAL A 7 -7.98 -0.87 12.05
N PHE A 8 -7.13 -1.89 11.91
CA PHE A 8 -6.23 -2.31 12.99
C PHE A 8 -4.89 -1.57 12.93
N ASN A 9 -4.91 -0.28 13.20
CA ASN A 9 -3.70 0.53 13.39
C ASN A 9 -4.00 1.80 14.21
N ASN A 10 -2.99 2.64 14.42
CA ASN A 10 -3.12 3.88 15.19
C ASN A 10 -3.65 5.08 14.37
N LEU A 11 -4.10 4.87 13.15
CA LEU A 11 -4.69 5.84 12.22
C LEU A 11 -3.73 6.90 11.66
N TYR A 12 -2.49 6.95 12.11
CA TYR A 12 -1.56 8.04 11.77
C TYR A 12 -0.96 7.90 10.37
N THR A 13 -0.56 6.69 9.99
CA THR A 13 0.22 6.44 8.76
C THR A 13 -0.57 5.79 7.63
N ASP A 14 -1.84 5.46 7.85
CA ASP A 14 -2.65 4.76 6.86
C ASP A 14 -3.21 5.72 5.81
N GLN A 15 -2.47 5.87 4.73
CA GLN A 15 -2.84 6.78 3.64
C GLN A 15 -4.07 6.30 2.85
N ARG A 16 -4.28 4.97 2.73
CA ARG A 16 -5.42 4.44 2.00
C ARG A 16 -6.73 4.73 2.74
N VAL A 17 -6.79 4.35 4.01
CA VAL A 17 -7.97 4.59 4.85
C VAL A 17 -8.27 6.09 4.94
N GLU A 18 -7.24 6.92 5.08
CA GLU A 18 -7.40 8.38 5.10
C GLU A 18 -8.04 8.90 3.81
N LYS A 19 -7.54 8.48 2.64
CA LYS A 19 -8.08 8.91 1.35
C LYS A 19 -9.52 8.42 1.12
N VAL A 20 -9.81 7.16 1.44
CA VAL A 20 -11.18 6.59 1.35
C VAL A 20 -12.15 7.37 2.25
N CYS A 21 -11.78 7.61 3.51
CA CYS A 21 -12.60 8.38 4.44
C CYS A 21 -12.85 9.81 3.96
N ARG A 22 -11.83 10.47 3.41
CA ARG A 22 -11.94 11.83 2.87
C ARG A 22 -12.89 11.85 1.67
N THR A 23 -12.70 10.98 0.68
CA THR A 23 -13.56 10.86 -0.50
C THR A 23 -15.02 10.67 -0.11
N LEU A 24 -15.30 9.80 0.86
CA LEU A 24 -16.67 9.58 1.35
C LEU A 24 -17.22 10.78 2.11
N SER A 25 -16.41 11.43 2.95
CA SER A 25 -16.80 12.62 3.70
C SER A 25 -17.12 13.80 2.77
N GLU A 26 -16.29 14.03 1.76
CA GLU A 26 -16.52 15.07 0.73
C GLU A 26 -17.76 14.78 -0.12
N ALA A 27 -18.13 13.51 -0.28
CA ALA A 27 -19.37 13.11 -0.94
C ALA A 27 -20.63 13.17 -0.03
N GLY A 28 -20.50 13.68 1.20
CA GLY A 28 -21.61 13.91 2.13
C GLY A 28 -21.98 12.72 3.03
N TYR A 29 -21.12 11.68 3.11
CA TYR A 29 -21.29 10.64 4.13
C TYR A 29 -20.77 11.13 5.48
N ASP A 30 -21.48 10.77 6.56
CA ASP A 30 -21.07 11.03 7.95
C ASP A 30 -20.08 9.95 8.39
N ILE A 31 -18.79 10.27 8.36
CA ILE A 31 -17.70 9.32 8.63
C ILE A 31 -17.33 9.32 10.09
N GLU A 32 -17.18 8.14 10.67
CA GLU A 32 -16.51 7.94 11.94
C GLU A 32 -15.47 6.82 11.82
N LEU A 33 -14.17 7.17 12.04
CA LEU A 33 -13.06 6.26 11.90
C LEU A 33 -12.63 5.67 13.24
N ILE A 34 -12.50 4.33 13.31
CA ILE A 34 -12.14 3.59 14.53
C ILE A 34 -10.85 2.81 14.29
N GLY A 35 -9.82 3.13 15.05
CA GLY A 35 -8.56 2.40 15.09
C GLY A 35 -8.18 1.94 16.48
N ASN A 36 -6.89 1.80 16.76
CA ASN A 36 -6.39 1.43 18.07
C ASN A 36 -5.18 2.27 18.49
N ASN A 37 -4.70 2.08 19.74
CA ASN A 37 -3.53 2.75 20.28
C ASN A 37 -2.23 1.93 20.09
N TRP A 38 -2.22 0.93 19.22
CA TRP A 38 -1.04 0.10 18.97
C TRP A 38 0.06 0.92 18.30
N GLY A 39 1.28 0.88 18.85
CA GLY A 39 2.41 1.67 18.35
C GLY A 39 2.38 3.15 18.73
N GLY A 40 1.56 3.55 19.71
CA GLY A 40 1.49 4.91 20.24
C GLY A 40 0.28 5.72 19.76
N LEU A 41 0.16 6.93 20.25
CA LEU A 41 -0.94 7.86 19.98
C LEU A 41 -0.43 9.18 19.39
N PRO A 42 0.11 9.19 18.16
CA PRO A 42 0.54 10.44 17.54
C PRO A 42 -0.66 11.39 17.38
N GLU A 43 -0.40 12.68 17.56
CA GLU A 43 -1.39 13.71 17.25
C GLU A 43 -1.71 13.70 15.75
N MET A 44 -2.98 13.82 15.43
CA MET A 44 -3.46 13.92 14.06
C MET A 44 -4.73 14.75 13.98
N GLN A 45 -4.91 15.41 12.85
CA GLN A 45 -6.14 16.13 12.53
C GLN A 45 -6.81 15.45 11.33
N ARG A 46 -8.13 15.31 11.40
CA ARG A 46 -8.95 14.74 10.32
C ARG A 46 -10.23 15.59 10.17
N PRO A 47 -10.78 15.75 8.96
CA PRO A 47 -12.02 16.48 8.75
C PRO A 47 -13.27 15.73 9.24
N TYR A 48 -13.11 14.54 9.82
CA TYR A 48 -14.16 13.67 10.34
C TYR A 48 -13.77 13.13 11.72
N PRO A 49 -14.74 12.73 12.57
CA PRO A 49 -14.50 12.12 13.86
C PRO A 49 -13.67 10.84 13.76
N PHE A 50 -12.79 10.65 14.74
CA PHE A 50 -12.06 9.39 14.90
C PHE A 50 -11.91 9.01 16.37
N SER A 51 -11.75 7.72 16.62
CA SER A 51 -11.50 7.17 17.95
C SER A 51 -10.48 6.04 17.91
N ARG A 52 -9.79 5.79 19.01
CA ARG A 52 -8.79 4.74 19.15
C ARG A 52 -9.12 3.84 20.33
N ILE A 53 -9.36 2.57 20.05
CA ILE A 53 -9.58 1.53 21.06
C ILE A 53 -8.27 1.27 21.80
N SER A 54 -8.30 1.42 23.12
CA SER A 54 -7.13 1.10 23.97
C SER A 54 -6.95 -0.41 24.10
N LEU A 55 -5.79 -0.91 23.67
CA LEU A 55 -5.40 -2.31 23.78
C LEU A 55 -4.43 -2.50 24.96
N LYS A 56 -4.69 -3.52 25.77
CA LYS A 56 -3.81 -3.95 26.87
C LYS A 56 -2.73 -4.94 26.40
N SER A 57 -3.06 -5.70 25.37
CA SER A 57 -2.19 -6.74 24.81
C SER A 57 -0.96 -6.15 24.14
N LYS A 58 0.21 -6.75 24.42
CA LYS A 58 1.51 -6.35 23.83
C LYS A 58 1.96 -7.26 22.67
N SER A 59 1.23 -8.32 22.38
CA SER A 59 1.53 -9.25 21.28
C SER A 59 0.38 -9.30 20.28
N LEU A 60 0.68 -9.36 18.99
CA LEU A 60 -0.34 -9.43 17.94
C LEU A 60 -1.32 -10.59 18.12
N LYS A 61 -0.85 -11.74 18.62
CA LYS A 61 -1.72 -12.92 18.86
C LYS A 61 -2.90 -12.63 19.80
N LEU A 62 -2.70 -11.80 20.80
CA LEU A 62 -3.71 -11.41 21.77
C LEU A 62 -4.40 -10.08 21.40
N ALA A 63 -3.69 -9.18 20.72
CA ALA A 63 -4.21 -7.89 20.31
C ALA A 63 -5.36 -8.01 19.29
N TYR A 64 -5.26 -8.92 18.33
CA TYR A 64 -6.34 -9.13 17.35
C TYR A 64 -7.67 -9.58 17.97
N PRO A 65 -7.73 -10.63 18.83
CA PRO A 65 -8.96 -10.98 19.52
C PRO A 65 -9.48 -9.87 20.45
N GLU A 66 -8.58 -9.21 21.21
CA GLU A 66 -8.94 -8.09 22.09
C GLU A 66 -9.57 -6.93 21.29
N PHE A 67 -8.93 -6.58 20.17
CA PHE A 67 -9.43 -5.51 19.31
C PHE A 67 -10.79 -5.84 18.73
N ASN A 68 -10.95 -7.04 18.15
CA ASN A 68 -12.22 -7.44 17.54
C ASN A 68 -13.37 -7.46 18.56
N TRP A 69 -13.12 -7.92 19.79
CA TRP A 69 -14.12 -7.87 20.85
C TRP A 69 -14.52 -6.44 21.21
N LYS A 70 -13.56 -5.56 21.42
CA LYS A 70 -13.82 -4.16 21.74
C LYS A 70 -14.45 -3.41 20.57
N LEU A 71 -13.98 -3.67 19.34
CA LEU A 71 -14.55 -3.10 18.12
C LEU A 71 -16.03 -3.52 17.96
N TYR A 72 -16.34 -4.80 18.18
CA TYR A 72 -17.72 -5.26 18.14
C TYR A 72 -18.63 -4.48 19.10
N GLN A 73 -18.15 -4.22 20.32
CA GLN A 73 -18.91 -3.44 21.30
C GLN A 73 -19.07 -1.96 20.88
N GLU A 74 -18.01 -1.35 20.36
CA GLU A 74 -18.06 0.05 19.90
C GLU A 74 -18.98 0.20 18.68
N LEU A 75 -18.89 -0.72 17.71
CA LEU A 75 -19.78 -0.71 16.55
C LEU A 75 -21.24 -0.86 16.94
N LEU A 76 -21.58 -1.75 17.89
CA LEU A 76 -22.96 -1.89 18.38
C LEU A 76 -23.51 -0.65 19.07
N LYS A 77 -22.66 0.12 19.77
CA LYS A 77 -23.08 1.39 20.41
C LYS A 77 -23.33 2.50 19.41
N LYS A 78 -22.56 2.52 18.29
CA LYS A 78 -22.51 3.63 17.34
C LYS A 78 -23.37 3.42 16.10
N ALA A 79 -23.63 2.17 15.73
CA ALA A 79 -24.40 1.81 14.54
C ALA A 79 -25.91 1.85 14.79
N ASP A 80 -26.62 2.34 13.81
CA ASP A 80 -28.07 2.28 13.69
C ASP A 80 -28.48 1.67 12.33
N LYS A 81 -29.78 1.68 12.02
CA LYS A 81 -30.30 1.11 10.76
C LYS A 81 -29.83 1.86 9.51
N ASN A 82 -29.39 3.12 9.64
CA ASN A 82 -28.90 3.98 8.55
C ASN A 82 -27.37 3.97 8.44
N THR A 83 -26.72 2.95 9.03
CA THR A 83 -25.27 2.85 9.07
C THR A 83 -24.74 1.85 8.05
N ILE A 84 -23.68 2.22 7.34
CA ILE A 84 -22.82 1.32 6.53
C ILE A 84 -21.58 1.01 7.37
N LEU A 85 -21.17 -0.26 7.43
CA LEU A 85 -19.88 -0.66 7.99
C LEU A 85 -18.85 -0.76 6.88
N LEU A 86 -17.66 -0.17 7.08
CA LEU A 86 -16.48 -0.34 6.23
C LEU A 86 -15.37 -1.00 7.04
N SER A 87 -15.11 -2.27 6.72
CA SER A 87 -14.06 -3.08 7.34
C SER A 87 -12.81 -3.03 6.50
N ASN A 88 -11.71 -2.53 7.03
CA ASN A 88 -10.40 -2.55 6.37
C ASN A 88 -9.61 -3.76 6.85
N ASP A 89 -9.16 -4.56 5.92
CA ASP A 89 -8.45 -5.81 6.07
C ASP A 89 -9.16 -6.91 6.89
N LEU A 90 -8.61 -8.11 6.83
CA LEU A 90 -9.19 -9.30 7.44
C LEU A 90 -9.24 -9.22 8.98
N ASP A 91 -8.34 -8.44 9.58
CA ASP A 91 -8.18 -8.31 11.02
C ASP A 91 -9.29 -7.47 11.70
N THR A 92 -10.12 -6.75 10.93
CA THR A 92 -11.31 -6.07 11.45
C THR A 92 -12.61 -6.75 11.01
N LEU A 93 -12.54 -7.72 10.09
CA LEU A 93 -13.70 -8.24 9.37
C LEU A 93 -14.68 -9.01 10.27
N LEU A 94 -14.17 -9.75 11.25
CA LEU A 94 -15.04 -10.55 12.13
C LEU A 94 -16.03 -9.68 12.93
N ALA A 95 -15.54 -8.63 13.59
CA ALA A 95 -16.37 -7.73 14.38
C ALA A 95 -17.44 -7.05 13.51
N ASN A 96 -17.03 -6.53 12.35
CA ASN A 96 -17.94 -5.88 11.40
C ASN A 96 -18.99 -6.85 10.86
N TYR A 97 -18.59 -8.07 10.50
CA TYR A 97 -19.52 -9.10 10.01
C TYR A 97 -20.59 -9.47 11.04
N LEU A 98 -20.19 -9.67 12.30
CA LEU A 98 -21.12 -10.01 13.38
C LEU A 98 -22.12 -8.86 13.64
N VAL A 99 -21.66 -7.61 13.64
CA VAL A 99 -22.55 -6.44 13.81
C VAL A 99 -23.48 -6.29 12.60
N SER A 100 -22.97 -6.40 11.38
CA SER A 100 -23.75 -6.36 10.14
C SER A 100 -24.89 -7.38 10.18
N LYS A 101 -24.61 -8.61 10.59
CA LYS A 101 -25.61 -9.66 10.71
C LYS A 101 -26.63 -9.38 11.82
N LYS A 102 -26.18 -8.91 12.98
CA LYS A 102 -27.06 -8.65 14.14
C LYS A 102 -28.03 -7.49 13.89
N LEU A 103 -27.54 -6.42 13.25
CA LEU A 103 -28.34 -5.22 13.00
C LEU A 103 -28.99 -5.21 11.60
N SER A 104 -28.68 -6.21 10.77
CA SER A 104 -29.11 -6.28 9.36
C SER A 104 -28.72 -5.03 8.56
N ILE A 105 -27.49 -4.52 8.75
CA ILE A 105 -26.96 -3.35 8.05
C ILE A 105 -25.86 -3.75 7.06
N PRO A 106 -25.62 -2.97 6.01
CA PRO A 106 -24.63 -3.30 4.97
C PRO A 106 -23.21 -3.25 5.50
N LEU A 107 -22.39 -4.17 4.98
CA LEU A 107 -20.96 -4.26 5.21
C LEU A 107 -20.23 -4.18 3.87
N VAL A 108 -19.30 -3.24 3.77
CA VAL A 108 -18.27 -3.16 2.71
C VAL A 108 -16.96 -3.67 3.28
N PHE A 109 -16.31 -4.58 2.59
CA PHE A 109 -14.99 -5.08 2.94
C PHE A 109 -13.94 -4.50 1.99
N ASP A 110 -12.94 -3.80 2.52
CA ASP A 110 -11.78 -3.31 1.79
C ASP A 110 -10.55 -4.14 2.14
N SER A 111 -10.13 -5.00 1.22
CA SER A 111 -8.93 -5.82 1.38
C SER A 111 -7.75 -5.13 0.71
N HIS A 112 -6.79 -4.67 1.52
CA HIS A 112 -5.60 -3.97 1.04
C HIS A 112 -4.56 -4.92 0.45
N GLU A 113 -4.62 -6.19 0.84
CA GLU A 113 -3.71 -7.25 0.40
C GLU A 113 -4.39 -8.63 0.52
N ILE A 114 -3.81 -9.67 -0.07
CA ILE A 114 -4.25 -11.04 0.22
C ILE A 114 -3.66 -11.43 1.57
N PHE A 115 -4.37 -11.07 2.64
CA PHE A 115 -3.89 -11.17 4.03
C PHE A 115 -3.36 -12.56 4.37
N THR A 116 -4.07 -13.61 3.93
CA THR A 116 -3.71 -15.01 4.20
C THR A 116 -2.49 -15.50 3.40
N GLU A 117 -2.06 -14.76 2.40
CA GLU A 117 -0.91 -15.06 1.53
C GLU A 117 0.27 -14.11 1.73
N MET A 118 0.27 -13.36 2.84
CA MET A 118 1.40 -12.51 3.21
C MET A 118 2.62 -13.33 3.64
N PRO A 119 3.84 -12.96 3.22
CA PRO A 119 5.07 -13.63 3.65
C PRO A 119 5.22 -13.71 5.17
N ALA A 120 4.73 -12.71 5.90
CA ALA A 120 4.84 -12.61 7.36
C ALA A 120 4.13 -13.74 8.12
N ILE A 121 3.08 -14.33 7.54
CA ILE A 121 2.30 -15.40 8.18
C ILE A 121 2.37 -16.73 7.43
N ASN A 122 3.03 -16.76 6.29
CA ASN A 122 3.14 -17.95 5.45
C ASN A 122 3.76 -19.13 6.22
N GLY A 123 3.11 -20.31 6.14
CA GLY A 123 3.50 -21.54 6.84
C GLY A 123 3.26 -21.52 8.35
N ARG A 124 2.77 -20.45 8.95
CA ARG A 124 2.49 -20.38 10.40
C ARG A 124 1.09 -20.90 10.73
N PHE A 125 0.91 -21.40 11.96
CA PHE A 125 -0.41 -21.83 12.45
C PHE A 125 -1.46 -20.71 12.37
N THR A 126 -1.07 -19.48 12.61
CA THR A 126 -1.95 -18.30 12.49
C THR A 126 -2.52 -18.13 11.10
N GLN A 127 -1.82 -18.51 10.04
CA GLN A 127 -2.34 -18.50 8.66
C GLN A 127 -3.58 -19.40 8.52
N LYS A 128 -3.58 -20.57 9.15
CA LYS A 128 -4.72 -21.49 9.10
C LYS A 128 -5.97 -20.87 9.74
N ILE A 129 -5.81 -20.16 10.87
CA ILE A 129 -6.91 -19.47 11.56
C ILE A 129 -7.48 -18.38 10.64
N TRP A 130 -6.63 -17.54 10.06
CA TRP A 130 -7.04 -16.48 9.15
C TRP A 130 -7.73 -17.03 7.89
N ARG A 131 -7.23 -18.12 7.32
CA ARG A 131 -7.87 -18.80 6.18
C ARG A 131 -9.25 -19.37 6.52
N ILE A 132 -9.46 -19.89 7.71
CA ILE A 132 -10.78 -20.35 8.16
C ILE A 132 -11.75 -19.17 8.24
N LEU A 133 -11.33 -18.06 8.85
CA LEU A 133 -12.13 -16.85 8.96
C LEU A 133 -12.48 -16.27 7.58
N GLU A 134 -11.51 -16.14 6.72
CA GLU A 134 -11.66 -15.62 5.35
C GLU A 134 -12.63 -16.49 4.54
N LYS A 135 -12.43 -17.82 4.52
CA LYS A 135 -13.31 -18.78 3.85
C LYS A 135 -14.73 -18.76 4.38
N PHE A 136 -14.91 -18.48 5.67
CA PHE A 136 -16.23 -18.44 6.28
C PHE A 136 -17.00 -17.15 5.96
N ILE A 137 -16.31 -16.01 5.90
CA ILE A 137 -16.96 -14.70 5.78
C ILE A 137 -17.00 -14.22 4.31
N VAL A 138 -15.88 -14.26 3.58
CA VAL A 138 -15.75 -13.64 2.25
C VAL A 138 -16.82 -14.12 1.26
N PRO A 139 -17.18 -15.43 1.16
CA PRO A 139 -18.24 -15.90 0.25
C PRO A 139 -19.64 -15.32 0.54
N LYS A 140 -19.84 -14.72 1.72
CA LYS A 140 -21.14 -14.17 2.16
C LYS A 140 -21.22 -12.65 2.02
N LEU A 141 -20.14 -12.03 1.60
CA LEU A 141 -20.06 -10.57 1.38
C LEU A 141 -20.73 -10.18 0.06
N LYS A 142 -21.54 -9.12 0.11
CA LYS A 142 -22.19 -8.55 -1.08
C LYS A 142 -21.41 -7.41 -1.70
N PHE A 143 -20.56 -6.74 -0.91
CA PHE A 143 -19.82 -5.56 -1.31
C PHE A 143 -18.37 -5.69 -0.86
N MET A 144 -17.48 -5.67 -1.82
CA MET A 144 -16.05 -5.79 -1.58
C MET A 144 -15.26 -4.90 -2.53
N MET A 145 -14.19 -4.29 -2.03
CA MET A 145 -13.17 -3.64 -2.83
C MET A 145 -11.78 -4.12 -2.44
N THR A 146 -10.81 -3.95 -3.32
CA THR A 146 -9.44 -4.39 -3.09
C THR A 146 -8.42 -3.54 -3.86
N ALA A 147 -7.13 -3.70 -3.55
CA ALA A 147 -6.08 -2.77 -3.96
C ALA A 147 -5.43 -3.07 -5.32
N SER A 148 -5.71 -4.19 -5.98
CA SER A 148 -5.18 -4.49 -7.31
C SER A 148 -6.11 -5.37 -8.14
N GLU A 149 -5.93 -5.34 -9.48
CA GLU A 149 -6.66 -6.18 -10.42
C GLU A 149 -6.42 -7.67 -10.15
N SER A 150 -5.16 -8.04 -9.91
CA SER A 150 -4.77 -9.41 -9.60
C SER A 150 -5.36 -9.91 -8.27
N TYR A 151 -5.51 -9.03 -7.27
CA TYR A 151 -6.23 -9.39 -6.04
C TYR A 151 -7.71 -9.64 -6.31
N ALA A 152 -8.36 -8.77 -7.08
CA ALA A 152 -9.77 -8.94 -7.42
C ALA A 152 -10.03 -10.27 -8.15
N ASP A 153 -9.18 -10.61 -9.10
CA ASP A 153 -9.25 -11.89 -9.83
C ASP A 153 -9.01 -13.09 -8.90
N TRP A 154 -8.04 -12.96 -8.00
CA TRP A 154 -7.75 -14.01 -7.02
C TRP A 154 -8.92 -14.25 -6.07
N PHE A 155 -9.54 -13.19 -5.50
CA PHE A 155 -10.71 -13.31 -4.63
C PHE A 155 -11.90 -13.92 -5.37
N ALA A 156 -12.21 -13.43 -6.57
CA ALA A 156 -13.30 -13.96 -7.39
C ALA A 156 -13.13 -15.45 -7.67
N LYS A 157 -11.94 -15.86 -8.11
CA LYS A 157 -11.62 -17.25 -8.41
C LYS A 157 -11.59 -18.15 -7.18
N THR A 158 -10.99 -17.67 -6.09
CA THR A 158 -10.78 -18.49 -4.88
C THR A 158 -12.07 -18.73 -4.10
N TYR A 159 -12.95 -17.73 -4.09
CA TYR A 159 -14.18 -17.79 -3.27
C TYR A 159 -15.48 -17.89 -4.08
N GLY A 160 -15.42 -17.85 -5.41
CA GLY A 160 -16.61 -17.91 -6.27
C GLY A 160 -17.54 -16.71 -6.08
N ILE A 161 -16.99 -15.52 -5.78
CA ILE A 161 -17.74 -14.29 -5.54
C ILE A 161 -17.76 -13.37 -6.77
N GLU A 162 -18.71 -12.40 -6.80
CA GLU A 162 -18.63 -11.27 -7.74
C GLU A 162 -17.26 -10.60 -7.59
N ARG A 163 -16.63 -10.28 -8.73
CA ARG A 163 -15.30 -9.67 -8.73
C ARG A 163 -15.30 -8.37 -7.93
N PRO A 164 -14.44 -8.23 -6.91
CA PRO A 164 -14.37 -7.01 -6.10
C PRO A 164 -14.08 -5.76 -6.95
N THR A 165 -14.60 -4.61 -6.51
CA THR A 165 -14.24 -3.32 -7.09
C THR A 165 -12.77 -3.04 -6.83
N VAL A 166 -12.01 -2.77 -7.89
CA VAL A 166 -10.59 -2.43 -7.75
C VAL A 166 -10.45 -0.94 -7.47
N VAL A 167 -9.88 -0.62 -6.31
CA VAL A 167 -9.51 0.73 -5.88
C VAL A 167 -8.02 0.70 -5.51
N GLN A 168 -7.17 1.19 -6.40
CA GLN A 168 -5.73 1.17 -6.19
C GLN A 168 -5.29 2.28 -5.22
N ASN A 169 -4.21 2.05 -4.47
CA ASN A 169 -3.74 3.03 -3.48
C ASN A 169 -2.84 4.11 -4.10
N PHE A 170 -3.25 4.67 -5.23
CA PHE A 170 -2.49 5.72 -5.88
C PHE A 170 -2.39 7.00 -5.04
N PRO A 171 -1.31 7.77 -5.17
CA PRO A 171 -1.21 9.09 -4.55
C PRO A 171 -2.14 10.10 -5.21
N VAL A 172 -2.41 11.20 -4.53
CA VAL A 172 -3.06 12.38 -5.11
C VAL A 172 -2.17 12.93 -6.23
N LYS A 173 -2.78 13.38 -7.31
CA LYS A 173 -2.08 13.93 -8.48
C LYS A 173 -1.23 15.14 -8.11
N ILE A 174 0.00 15.15 -8.59
CA ILE A 174 0.89 16.30 -8.50
C ILE A 174 0.84 17.07 -9.83
N GLU A 175 0.19 18.25 -9.82
CA GLU A 175 -0.05 19.03 -11.03
C GLU A 175 1.24 19.55 -11.68
N ASN A 176 2.11 20.17 -10.89
CA ASN A 176 3.37 20.73 -11.36
C ASN A 176 4.51 20.19 -10.50
N PRO A 177 5.05 19.01 -10.83
CA PRO A 177 6.28 18.58 -10.18
C PRO A 177 7.37 19.57 -10.61
N GLN A 178 7.82 20.41 -9.67
CA GLN A 178 8.96 21.27 -9.96
C GLN A 178 10.13 20.35 -10.37
N ASN A 179 10.58 20.51 -11.61
CA ASN A 179 11.78 19.84 -12.08
C ASN A 179 12.95 20.45 -11.32
N TYR A 180 13.37 19.81 -10.24
CA TYR A 180 14.64 20.10 -9.62
C TYR A 180 15.72 19.58 -10.58
N SER A 181 16.15 20.43 -11.49
CA SER A 181 17.42 20.28 -12.19
C SER A 181 18.56 20.75 -11.29
N GLU A 182 18.61 20.29 -10.04
CA GLU A 182 19.91 20.27 -9.36
C GLU A 182 20.74 19.28 -10.17
N ILE A 183 21.76 19.79 -10.82
CA ILE A 183 22.79 18.98 -11.49
C ILE A 183 23.51 18.24 -10.36
N ASN A 184 22.97 17.11 -9.96
CA ASN A 184 23.70 16.21 -9.09
C ASN A 184 24.95 15.77 -9.86
N LEU A 185 26.12 15.94 -9.27
CA LEU A 185 27.40 15.46 -9.85
C LEU A 185 27.37 13.94 -10.11
N LYS A 186 26.54 13.21 -9.35
CA LYS A 186 26.28 11.78 -9.52
C LYS A 186 24.79 11.53 -9.70
N LYS A 187 24.44 10.52 -10.47
CA LYS A 187 23.04 10.05 -10.62
C LYS A 187 22.52 9.45 -9.32
N VAL A 188 21.24 9.63 -9.06
CA VAL A 188 20.58 9.13 -7.84
C VAL A 188 19.63 8.00 -8.16
N ILE A 189 19.91 6.84 -7.60
CA ILE A 189 19.04 5.67 -7.58
C ILE A 189 18.31 5.67 -6.23
N LEU A 190 17.00 5.49 -6.21
CA LEU A 190 16.21 5.58 -4.98
C LEU A 190 15.43 4.32 -4.67
N TYR A 191 15.55 3.87 -3.42
CA TYR A 191 14.58 2.98 -2.77
C TYR A 191 13.87 3.73 -1.65
N GLN A 192 12.54 3.65 -1.62
CA GLN A 192 11.74 4.16 -0.50
C GLN A 192 10.77 3.09 0.01
N GLY A 193 10.68 2.95 1.34
CA GLY A 193 9.79 2.01 1.99
C GLY A 193 10.37 1.31 3.20
N VAL A 194 9.61 0.38 3.77
CA VAL A 194 10.05 -0.39 4.94
C VAL A 194 11.16 -1.36 4.54
N ILE A 195 12.24 -1.40 5.34
CA ILE A 195 13.40 -2.27 5.12
C ILE A 195 13.09 -3.67 5.68
N ASN A 196 12.22 -4.39 4.98
CA ASN A 196 11.78 -5.74 5.31
C ASN A 196 12.49 -6.79 4.41
N PRO A 197 12.45 -8.08 4.79
CA PRO A 197 12.74 -9.17 3.85
C PRO A 197 11.87 -9.08 2.60
N SER A 198 12.35 -9.63 1.50
CA SER A 198 11.60 -9.72 0.22
C SER A 198 11.36 -8.38 -0.49
N ARG A 199 12.01 -7.30 -0.04
CA ARG A 199 11.98 -5.99 -0.72
C ARG A 199 13.18 -5.78 -1.66
N GLY A 200 13.98 -6.80 -1.91
CA GLY A 200 15.04 -6.84 -2.90
C GLY A 200 16.31 -6.05 -2.58
N LEU A 201 16.45 -5.44 -1.40
CA LEU A 201 17.65 -4.69 -1.02
C LEU A 201 18.92 -5.55 -1.01
N ASN A 202 18.80 -6.86 -0.69
CA ASN A 202 19.87 -7.85 -0.80
C ASN A 202 20.36 -8.08 -2.24
N LYS A 203 19.63 -7.60 -3.24
CA LYS A 203 19.98 -7.64 -4.68
C LYS A 203 20.37 -6.26 -5.19
N MET A 204 19.67 -5.21 -4.74
CA MET A 204 19.94 -3.83 -5.15
C MET A 204 21.31 -3.35 -4.68
N ILE A 205 21.70 -3.63 -3.43
CA ILE A 205 23.00 -3.20 -2.88
C ILE A 205 24.16 -3.81 -3.67
N PRO A 206 24.27 -5.13 -3.90
CA PRO A 206 25.35 -5.70 -4.73
C PRO A 206 25.34 -5.21 -6.18
N ALA A 207 24.18 -4.90 -6.75
CA ALA A 207 24.10 -4.39 -8.11
C ALA A 207 24.88 -3.06 -8.30
N MET A 208 25.09 -2.30 -7.22
CA MET A 208 25.87 -1.04 -7.24
C MET A 208 27.34 -1.23 -7.57
N GLU A 209 27.89 -2.42 -7.48
CA GLU A 209 29.27 -2.73 -7.95
C GLU A 209 29.42 -2.49 -9.46
N LYS A 210 28.33 -2.75 -10.23
CA LYS A 210 28.29 -2.66 -11.70
C LYS A 210 27.68 -1.35 -12.22
N ILE A 211 27.35 -0.42 -11.34
CA ILE A 211 26.76 0.87 -11.70
C ILE A 211 27.74 1.98 -11.33
N GLU A 212 28.22 2.70 -12.32
CA GLU A 212 29.18 3.79 -12.14
C GLU A 212 28.48 5.16 -12.04
N ASN A 213 29.17 6.15 -11.50
CA ASN A 213 28.72 7.55 -11.40
C ASN A 213 27.31 7.74 -10.81
N ALA A 214 26.91 6.83 -9.89
CA ALA A 214 25.63 6.88 -9.22
C ALA A 214 25.74 6.60 -7.72
N GLU A 215 24.79 7.15 -6.97
CA GLU A 215 24.57 6.85 -5.57
C GLU A 215 23.24 6.12 -5.41
N PHE A 216 23.18 5.19 -4.49
CA PHE A 216 21.94 4.49 -4.10
C PHE A 216 21.44 5.00 -2.75
N TRP A 217 20.34 5.73 -2.77
CA TRP A 217 19.72 6.28 -1.57
C TRP A 217 18.60 5.35 -1.08
N ILE A 218 18.67 5.00 0.19
CA ILE A 218 17.69 4.10 0.85
C ILE A 218 16.94 4.92 1.91
N CYS A 219 15.68 5.27 1.60
CA CYS A 219 14.78 5.99 2.48
C CYS A 219 13.84 5.01 3.18
N GLY A 220 14.02 4.79 4.47
CA GLY A 220 13.18 3.89 5.25
C GLY A 220 13.85 3.39 6.51
N ASP A 221 13.13 2.56 7.23
CA ASP A 221 13.60 1.83 8.39
C ASP A 221 12.95 0.45 8.44
N GLY A 222 13.47 -0.46 9.23
CA GLY A 222 12.92 -1.80 9.37
C GLY A 222 13.89 -2.83 9.92
N PRO A 223 13.40 -4.05 10.20
CA PRO A 223 14.15 -5.08 10.93
C PRO A 223 15.41 -5.60 10.20
N LYS A 224 15.55 -5.32 8.89
CA LYS A 224 16.73 -5.73 8.09
C LYS A 224 17.76 -4.63 7.88
N LYS A 225 17.56 -3.44 8.43
CA LYS A 225 18.46 -2.30 8.23
C LYS A 225 19.91 -2.60 8.61
N GLU A 226 20.13 -3.12 9.81
CA GLU A 226 21.49 -3.45 10.28
C GLU A 226 22.18 -4.51 9.42
N ALA A 227 21.42 -5.52 8.96
CA ALA A 227 21.95 -6.53 8.06
C ALA A 227 22.39 -5.92 6.70
N TYR A 228 21.64 -4.96 6.19
CA TYR A 228 22.00 -4.30 4.92
C TYR A 228 23.10 -3.25 5.06
N LEU A 229 23.22 -2.59 6.21
CA LEU A 229 24.40 -1.79 6.56
C LEU A 229 25.67 -2.66 6.59
N ALA A 230 25.61 -3.82 7.23
CA ALA A 230 26.71 -4.78 7.26
C ALA A 230 27.06 -5.30 5.85
N LEU A 231 26.07 -5.63 5.02
CA LEU A 231 26.27 -6.04 3.62
C LEU A 231 26.97 -4.95 2.82
N THR A 232 26.54 -3.70 2.94
CA THR A 232 27.15 -2.54 2.27
C THR A 232 28.63 -2.39 2.64
N LYS A 233 28.96 -2.57 3.95
CA LYS A 233 30.33 -2.51 4.43
C LYS A 233 31.18 -3.68 3.90
N THR A 234 30.64 -4.90 3.91
CA THR A 234 31.33 -6.09 3.40
C THR A 234 31.71 -5.95 1.93
N LEU A 235 30.83 -5.31 1.13
CA LEU A 235 31.06 -5.07 -0.30
C LEU A 235 31.89 -3.79 -0.58
N GLY A 236 32.30 -3.03 0.43
CA GLY A 236 33.05 -1.79 0.24
C GLY A 236 32.26 -0.65 -0.46
N LEU A 237 30.91 -0.69 -0.34
CA LEU A 237 30.01 0.22 -1.08
C LEU A 237 29.53 1.44 -0.26
N GLN A 238 30.17 1.78 0.87
CA GLN A 238 29.72 2.84 1.78
C GLN A 238 29.68 4.22 1.11
N GLU A 239 30.55 4.45 0.12
CA GLU A 239 30.59 5.71 -0.63
C GLU A 239 29.48 5.79 -1.69
N LYS A 240 28.94 4.64 -2.13
CA LYS A 240 27.88 4.57 -3.14
C LYS A 240 26.47 4.40 -2.54
N VAL A 241 26.34 3.75 -1.38
CA VAL A 241 25.04 3.41 -0.77
C VAL A 241 24.82 4.24 0.49
N LYS A 242 23.78 5.07 0.48
CA LYS A 242 23.45 6.01 1.56
C LYS A 242 22.11 5.65 2.21
N PHE A 243 22.11 5.35 3.51
CA PHE A 243 20.88 5.11 4.29
C PHE A 243 20.41 6.42 4.90
N LEU A 244 19.32 6.99 4.36
CA LEU A 244 18.76 8.27 4.80
C LEU A 244 17.78 8.14 5.96
N GLY A 245 17.49 6.91 6.42
CA GLY A 245 16.55 6.67 7.50
C GLY A 245 15.08 6.91 7.13
N LYS A 246 14.21 6.89 8.14
CA LYS A 246 12.77 7.16 7.98
C LYS A 246 12.55 8.68 7.88
N LEU A 247 11.97 9.12 6.78
CA LEU A 247 11.67 10.52 6.52
C LEU A 247 10.18 10.81 6.70
N LEU A 248 9.86 12.06 7.06
CA LEU A 248 8.49 12.55 7.03
C LEU A 248 7.98 12.60 5.57
N PRO A 249 6.68 12.45 5.31
CA PRO A 249 6.14 12.39 3.95
C PRO A 249 6.52 13.58 3.05
N LYS A 250 6.60 14.80 3.61
CA LYS A 250 7.03 16.00 2.87
C LYS A 250 8.49 15.86 2.41
N ASN A 251 9.39 15.55 3.33
CA ASN A 251 10.81 15.42 3.05
C ASN A 251 11.09 14.25 2.09
N LEU A 252 10.34 13.15 2.23
CA LEU A 252 10.44 12.01 1.32
C LEU A 252 10.08 12.41 -0.11
N ARG A 253 9.02 13.20 -0.30
CA ARG A 253 8.66 13.71 -1.64
C ARG A 253 9.76 14.55 -2.27
N ASP A 254 10.44 15.39 -1.47
CA ASP A 254 11.54 16.24 -1.97
C ASP A 254 12.75 15.39 -2.36
N ILE A 255 13.06 14.34 -1.60
CA ILE A 255 14.11 13.36 -1.96
C ILE A 255 13.70 12.57 -3.22
N THR A 256 12.45 12.14 -3.31
CA THR A 256 11.95 11.38 -4.47
C THR A 256 12.14 12.15 -5.78
N LYS A 257 11.86 13.45 -5.79
CA LYS A 257 12.05 14.30 -6.98
C LYS A 257 13.52 14.39 -7.44
N LYS A 258 14.47 14.26 -6.52
CA LYS A 258 15.91 14.29 -6.82
C LYS A 258 16.43 13.01 -7.47
N ALA A 259 15.69 11.92 -7.39
CA ALA A 259 16.09 10.64 -7.96
C ALA A 259 16.06 10.65 -9.50
N ASP A 260 17.02 10.00 -10.12
CA ASP A 260 17.08 9.73 -11.56
C ASP A 260 16.34 8.42 -11.91
N VAL A 261 16.29 7.45 -10.99
CA VAL A 261 15.53 6.21 -11.13
C VAL A 261 15.03 5.71 -9.77
N GLY A 262 13.78 5.23 -9.73
CA GLY A 262 13.17 4.60 -8.56
C GLY A 262 13.16 3.08 -8.69
N LEU A 263 13.47 2.36 -7.60
CA LEU A 263 13.53 0.90 -7.59
C LEU A 263 12.37 0.28 -6.82
N SER A 264 11.75 -0.74 -7.42
CA SER A 264 10.79 -1.64 -6.76
C SER A 264 11.05 -3.09 -7.17
N ILE A 265 12.03 -3.70 -6.53
CA ILE A 265 12.53 -5.06 -6.84
C ILE A 265 12.02 -6.02 -5.76
N GLU A 266 10.75 -6.36 -5.87
CA GLU A 266 10.11 -7.27 -4.94
C GLU A 266 10.50 -8.73 -5.25
N GLU A 267 10.56 -9.58 -4.19
CA GLU A 267 10.80 -11.01 -4.33
C GLU A 267 9.48 -11.78 -4.22
N ASN A 268 9.31 -12.83 -5.02
CA ASN A 268 8.11 -13.67 -5.01
C ASN A 268 8.11 -14.63 -3.81
N ASN A 269 7.83 -14.10 -2.62
CA ASN A 269 7.76 -14.86 -1.37
C ASN A 269 6.32 -15.00 -0.84
N GLY A 270 5.33 -14.88 -1.72
CA GLY A 270 3.90 -15.04 -1.41
C GLY A 270 3.02 -14.31 -2.42
N LEU A 271 1.81 -14.84 -2.65
CA LEU A 271 0.88 -14.29 -3.64
C LEU A 271 0.51 -12.83 -3.37
N SER A 272 0.48 -12.42 -2.09
CA SER A 272 0.21 -11.02 -1.74
C SER A 272 1.28 -10.09 -2.32
N TYR A 273 2.55 -10.41 -2.23
CA TYR A 273 3.62 -9.59 -2.83
C TYR A 273 3.66 -9.70 -4.35
N PHE A 274 3.46 -10.91 -4.89
CA PHE A 274 3.48 -11.16 -6.33
C PHE A 274 2.40 -10.40 -7.09
N TYR A 275 1.20 -10.27 -6.49
CA TYR A 275 0.05 -9.57 -7.06
C TYR A 275 -0.11 -8.12 -6.59
N SER A 276 0.83 -7.60 -5.81
CA SER A 276 0.76 -6.22 -5.30
C SER A 276 1.16 -5.18 -6.34
N MET A 277 0.58 -3.98 -6.18
CA MET A 277 1.09 -2.74 -6.76
C MET A 277 1.70 -1.90 -5.64
N PRO A 278 3.03 -1.94 -5.43
CA PRO A 278 3.66 -1.19 -4.35
C PRO A 278 3.50 0.32 -4.53
N ASN A 279 3.10 1.03 -3.46
CA ASN A 279 2.86 2.48 -3.49
C ASN A 279 4.05 3.27 -4.04
N LYS A 280 5.29 2.83 -3.75
CA LYS A 280 6.50 3.51 -4.21
C LYS A 280 6.57 3.68 -5.74
N VAL A 281 6.01 2.75 -6.51
CA VAL A 281 6.00 2.83 -7.98
C VAL A 281 5.17 4.02 -8.44
N SER A 282 3.96 4.17 -7.90
CA SER A 282 3.11 5.32 -8.21
C SER A 282 3.65 6.63 -7.63
N ASP A 283 4.32 6.60 -6.47
CA ASP A 283 4.98 7.77 -5.92
C ASP A 283 6.11 8.27 -6.83
N TYR A 284 6.94 7.36 -7.38
CA TYR A 284 7.98 7.70 -8.36
C TYR A 284 7.35 8.31 -9.62
N ILE A 285 6.31 7.69 -10.17
CA ILE A 285 5.61 8.20 -11.35
C ILE A 285 5.04 9.60 -11.10
N GLN A 286 4.41 9.84 -9.94
CA GLN A 286 3.93 11.17 -9.57
C GLN A 286 5.05 12.20 -9.42
N ALA A 287 6.23 11.78 -8.99
CA ALA A 287 7.42 12.62 -8.92
C ALA A 287 8.15 12.76 -10.28
N ARG A 288 7.64 12.16 -11.37
CA ARG A 288 8.28 12.13 -12.71
C ARG A 288 9.65 11.46 -12.68
N VAL A 289 9.76 10.38 -11.92
CA VAL A 289 10.96 9.54 -11.82
C VAL A 289 10.70 8.22 -12.53
N PRO A 290 11.49 7.85 -13.54
CA PRO A 290 11.38 6.55 -14.20
C PRO A 290 11.72 5.42 -13.23
N VAL A 291 11.22 4.21 -13.49
CA VAL A 291 11.31 3.11 -12.55
C VAL A 291 11.98 1.86 -13.13
N VAL A 292 12.64 1.09 -12.27
CA VAL A 292 12.99 -0.31 -12.57
C VAL A 292 12.26 -1.20 -11.57
N VAL A 293 11.50 -2.16 -12.08
CA VAL A 293 10.60 -2.99 -11.28
C VAL A 293 10.76 -4.48 -11.56
N SER A 294 10.43 -5.35 -10.59
CA SER A 294 10.24 -6.78 -10.86
C SER A 294 9.08 -6.96 -11.85
N ASN A 295 9.22 -7.87 -12.82
CA ASN A 295 8.16 -8.19 -13.80
C ASN A 295 7.04 -9.00 -13.14
N PHE A 296 6.44 -8.46 -12.10
CA PHE A 296 5.24 -9.01 -11.47
C PHE A 296 3.97 -8.44 -12.13
N PRO A 297 2.83 -9.13 -12.06
CA PRO A 297 1.65 -8.81 -12.86
C PRO A 297 1.24 -7.34 -12.85
N GLU A 298 1.14 -6.71 -11.68
CA GLU A 298 0.67 -5.32 -11.60
C GLU A 298 1.75 -4.31 -12.00
N MET A 299 2.99 -4.52 -11.56
CA MET A 299 4.11 -3.64 -11.92
C MET A 299 4.48 -3.77 -13.40
N GLY A 300 4.52 -5.01 -13.92
CA GLY A 300 4.81 -5.28 -15.32
C GLY A 300 3.80 -4.60 -16.26
N LYS A 301 2.48 -4.69 -15.94
CA LYS A 301 1.42 -3.99 -16.68
C LYS A 301 1.62 -2.48 -16.76
N VAL A 302 2.13 -1.85 -15.70
CA VAL A 302 2.41 -0.40 -15.70
C VAL A 302 3.52 -0.07 -16.71
N ILE A 303 4.61 -0.86 -16.72
CA ILE A 303 5.70 -0.66 -17.68
C ILE A 303 5.22 -0.90 -19.11
N ASP A 304 4.50 -2.00 -19.35
CA ASP A 304 4.01 -2.36 -20.70
C ASP A 304 3.05 -1.30 -21.25
N ARG A 305 2.18 -0.76 -20.40
CA ARG A 305 1.16 0.22 -20.81
C ARG A 305 1.71 1.62 -21.00
N PHE A 306 2.61 2.06 -20.12
CA PHE A 306 3.03 3.46 -20.06
C PHE A 306 4.48 3.69 -20.48
N GLN A 307 5.32 2.65 -20.50
CA GLN A 307 6.74 2.75 -20.84
C GLN A 307 7.52 3.75 -19.96
N VAL A 308 7.22 3.75 -18.67
CA VAL A 308 7.80 4.67 -17.68
C VAL A 308 9.11 4.19 -17.06
N GLY A 309 9.74 3.19 -17.66
CA GLY A 309 10.98 2.59 -17.16
C GLY A 309 11.21 1.20 -17.71
N GLU A 310 11.87 0.37 -16.93
CA GLU A 310 12.25 -1.00 -17.31
C GLU A 310 11.73 -2.02 -16.30
N LYS A 311 11.57 -3.28 -16.72
CA LYS A 311 11.24 -4.41 -15.85
C LYS A 311 12.30 -5.49 -15.95
N ILE A 312 12.49 -6.22 -14.84
CA ILE A 312 13.45 -7.33 -14.77
C ILE A 312 12.71 -8.65 -14.51
N ASN A 313 13.12 -9.71 -15.22
CA ASN A 313 12.68 -11.08 -14.96
C ASN A 313 13.60 -11.79 -13.98
N SER A 314 14.85 -11.35 -13.92
CA SER A 314 15.88 -11.86 -13.02
C SER A 314 16.66 -10.73 -12.39
N HIS A 315 17.07 -10.90 -11.13
CA HIS A 315 17.92 -9.94 -10.45
C HIS A 315 19.30 -9.71 -11.15
N ASN A 316 19.73 -10.64 -11.98
CA ASN A 316 20.98 -10.48 -12.76
C ASN A 316 20.87 -9.37 -13.81
N GLU A 317 19.67 -9.02 -14.26
CA GLU A 317 19.39 -7.95 -15.21
C GLU A 317 19.38 -6.56 -14.54
N LEU A 318 19.38 -6.49 -13.20
CA LEU A 318 19.10 -5.26 -12.47
C LEU A 318 20.07 -4.14 -12.81
N ALA A 319 21.38 -4.39 -12.77
CA ALA A 319 22.38 -3.37 -13.06
C ALA A 319 22.29 -2.87 -14.52
N GLU A 320 22.08 -3.79 -15.49
CA GLU A 320 21.89 -3.47 -16.90
C GLU A 320 20.66 -2.56 -17.08
N LYS A 321 19.51 -2.94 -16.52
CA LYS A 321 18.27 -2.18 -16.68
C LYS A 321 18.31 -0.82 -15.99
N VAL A 322 18.99 -0.72 -14.85
CA VAL A 322 19.25 0.57 -14.19
C VAL A 322 20.13 1.46 -15.06
N ASN A 323 21.23 0.93 -15.61
CA ASN A 323 22.11 1.70 -16.51
C ASN A 323 21.37 2.21 -17.75
N ILE A 324 20.52 1.39 -18.39
CA ILE A 324 19.67 1.81 -19.52
C ILE A 324 18.81 3.02 -19.14
N VAL A 325 18.15 2.98 -17.97
CA VAL A 325 17.30 4.09 -17.52
C VAL A 325 18.12 5.35 -17.22
N LEU A 326 19.29 5.19 -16.59
CA LEU A 326 20.18 6.31 -16.27
C LEU A 326 20.78 6.97 -17.54
N GLU A 327 21.15 6.17 -18.54
CA GLU A 327 21.68 6.63 -19.84
C GLU A 327 20.64 7.40 -20.64
N ARG A 328 19.39 6.89 -20.71
CA ARG A 328 18.27 7.57 -21.35
C ARG A 328 17.90 8.88 -20.66
N GLY A 329 18.03 8.91 -19.34
CA GLY A 329 17.69 10.06 -18.49
C GLY A 329 16.21 10.36 -18.38
N LYS A 330 15.84 11.22 -17.43
CA LYS A 330 14.43 11.55 -17.11
C LYS A 330 13.67 12.17 -18.29
N ILE A 331 14.33 12.97 -19.11
CA ILE A 331 13.73 13.66 -20.28
C ILE A 331 13.16 12.66 -21.27
N PHE A 332 13.83 11.53 -21.51
CA PHE A 332 13.32 10.47 -22.39
C PHE A 332 11.97 9.94 -21.94
N TYR A 333 11.73 9.86 -20.64
CA TYR A 333 10.51 9.31 -20.05
C TYR A 333 9.45 10.38 -19.75
N GLU A 334 9.72 11.66 -19.96
CA GLU A 334 8.87 12.78 -19.50
C GLU A 334 7.43 12.67 -20.00
N TYR A 335 7.22 12.46 -21.30
CA TYR A 335 5.90 12.32 -21.88
C TYR A 335 5.14 11.11 -21.28
N ALA A 336 5.81 9.96 -21.18
CA ALA A 336 5.26 8.73 -20.64
C ALA A 336 4.88 8.89 -19.14
N LEU A 337 5.75 9.50 -18.35
CA LEU A 337 5.53 9.78 -16.94
C LEU A 337 4.39 10.77 -16.72
N ASN A 338 4.28 11.82 -17.53
CA ASN A 338 3.18 12.78 -17.47
C ASN A 338 1.84 12.09 -17.76
N LYS A 339 1.76 11.25 -18.80
CA LYS A 339 0.59 10.45 -19.12
C LYS A 339 0.23 9.48 -17.97
N ALA A 340 1.19 8.72 -17.50
CA ALA A 340 0.98 7.77 -16.41
C ALA A 340 0.51 8.46 -15.12
N ALA A 341 1.11 9.61 -14.75
CA ALA A 341 0.74 10.35 -13.55
C ALA A 341 -0.70 10.89 -13.57
N THR A 342 -1.26 11.17 -14.76
CA THR A 342 -2.68 11.60 -14.89
C THR A 342 -3.66 10.44 -14.79
N GLU A 343 -3.21 9.20 -15.04
CA GLU A 343 -4.05 8.02 -14.96
C GLU A 343 -3.88 7.26 -13.62
N LEU A 344 -2.66 7.21 -13.09
CA LEU A 344 -2.32 6.52 -11.84
C LEU A 344 -2.36 7.51 -10.66
N CYS A 345 -3.53 8.06 -10.38
CA CYS A 345 -3.76 9.04 -9.32
C CYS A 345 -5.09 8.76 -8.60
N TRP A 346 -5.19 9.28 -7.37
CA TRP A 346 -6.34 9.05 -6.49
C TRP A 346 -7.65 9.55 -7.10
N GLU A 347 -7.63 10.66 -7.80
CA GLU A 347 -8.80 11.27 -8.47
C GLU A 347 -9.46 10.35 -9.50
N LYS A 348 -8.74 9.34 -9.99
CA LYS A 348 -9.27 8.27 -10.85
C LYS A 348 -9.88 7.10 -10.07
N GLU A 349 -9.53 6.97 -8.80
CA GLU A 349 -10.04 5.93 -7.92
C GLU A 349 -11.32 6.35 -7.17
N GLU A 350 -11.46 7.63 -6.83
CA GLU A 350 -12.61 8.19 -6.11
C GLU A 350 -13.97 7.83 -6.73
N PRO A 351 -14.18 7.96 -8.07
CA PRO A 351 -15.46 7.60 -8.69
C PRO A 351 -15.85 6.14 -8.48
N LYS A 352 -14.87 5.23 -8.38
CA LYS A 352 -15.10 3.79 -8.16
C LYS A 352 -15.64 3.54 -6.76
N ILE A 353 -15.07 4.22 -5.76
CA ILE A 353 -15.51 4.17 -4.37
C ILE A 353 -16.95 4.69 -4.27
N LEU A 354 -17.21 5.86 -4.85
CA LEU A 354 -18.53 6.48 -4.82
C LEU A 354 -19.58 5.64 -5.53
N ALA A 355 -19.23 5.00 -6.64
CA ALA A 355 -20.12 4.08 -7.36
C ALA A 355 -20.46 2.85 -6.50
N LEU A 356 -19.46 2.25 -5.81
CA LEU A 356 -19.68 1.15 -4.89
C LEU A 356 -20.63 1.56 -3.75
N PHE A 357 -20.40 2.70 -3.11
CA PHE A 357 -21.20 3.15 -1.97
C PHE A 357 -22.63 3.54 -2.40
N ARG A 358 -22.84 4.10 -3.60
CA ARG A 358 -24.18 4.30 -4.18
C ARG A 358 -24.90 2.95 -4.39
N LYS A 359 -24.21 1.93 -4.92
CA LYS A 359 -24.78 0.57 -5.07
C LYS A 359 -25.17 -0.04 -3.71
N VAL A 360 -24.36 0.20 -2.66
CA VAL A 360 -24.67 -0.22 -1.28
C VAL A 360 -25.96 0.44 -0.80
N THR A 361 -26.06 1.76 -0.94
CA THR A 361 -27.24 2.55 -0.53
C THR A 361 -28.50 2.08 -1.26
N GLN A 362 -28.46 1.96 -2.59
CA GLN A 362 -29.63 1.58 -3.41
C GLN A 362 -30.13 0.15 -3.15
N LYS A 363 -29.27 -0.78 -2.75
CA LYS A 363 -29.64 -2.18 -2.52
C LYS A 363 -30.10 -2.46 -1.10
N HIS A 364 -29.90 -1.54 -0.18
CA HIS A 364 -30.16 -1.78 1.23
C HIS A 364 -31.16 -0.81 1.85
N PHE A 365 -31.26 0.40 1.34
CA PHE A 365 -32.18 1.46 1.77
C PHE A 365 -33.15 1.83 0.67
#